data_b77e6a37a4184dbd0c4def1da2f17c3e
#
_entry.id   b77e6a37a4184dbd0c4def1da2f17c3e
#
_cell.length_a   1.000
_cell.length_b   1.000
_cell.length_c   1.000
_cell.angle_alpha   90.00
_cell.angle_beta   90.00
_cell.angle_gamma   90.00
#
_symmetry.space_group_name_H-M   'P 1'
#
loop_
_entity.id
_entity.type
_entity.pdbx_description
1 polymer ?
#
loop_
_entity_poly.entity_id
_entity_poly.type
_entity_poly.pdbx_seq_one_letter_code
_entity_poly.pdbx_strand_id
1 'polypeptide(L)'
;MFTGIIEAVGNLSAVNINSQGARIVVSTGLLDMSDVKLGDSIATNGICLTVVAFDNSSFSADVSNETLTRTGFVNYQTGQAVNLEKAMLPTTRFGGHMVSGHVDAISEVLRINHDGNSIHYWLSMPNDLAPYIAEKGSITIDGTSLTINALKEDQFRLTIVPHTTAQ
;
A
#
# COMPACT_ATOMS: atom_id res chain seq x y z
N MET A 1 10.74 -6.40 -3.19
CA MET A 1 9.58 -7.29 -3.39
C MET A 1 8.87 -7.48 -2.06
N PHE A 2 7.55 -7.59 -2.11
CA PHE A 2 6.64 -7.64 -0.97
C PHE A 2 5.63 -8.77 -1.17
N THR A 3 4.82 -9.06 -0.17
CA THR A 3 3.78 -10.10 -0.21
C THR A 3 2.36 -9.53 -0.23
N GLY A 4 2.22 -8.25 0.10
CA GLY A 4 0.93 -7.59 0.31
C GLY A 4 0.27 -7.96 1.65
N ILE A 5 1.06 -8.41 2.60
CA ILE A 5 0.62 -8.63 3.99
C ILE A 5 1.15 -7.49 4.84
N ILE A 6 0.23 -6.67 5.31
CA ILE A 6 0.58 -5.51 6.12
C ILE A 6 1.13 -5.97 7.48
N GLU A 7 2.30 -5.45 7.84
CA GLU A 7 2.96 -5.77 9.12
C GLU A 7 2.59 -4.77 10.21
N ALA A 8 2.33 -3.51 9.84
CA ALA A 8 1.92 -2.47 10.77
C ALA A 8 1.21 -1.32 10.06
N VAL A 9 0.48 -0.51 10.82
CA VAL A 9 0.00 0.80 10.40
C VAL A 9 0.88 1.87 11.05
N GLY A 10 1.51 2.67 10.21
CA GLY A 10 2.29 3.83 10.60
C GLY A 10 1.55 5.13 10.32
N ASN A 11 2.22 6.26 10.54
CA ASN A 11 1.69 7.59 10.23
C ASN A 11 2.76 8.46 9.58
N LEU A 12 2.37 9.28 8.63
CA LEU A 12 3.25 10.29 8.05
C LEU A 12 3.52 11.39 9.08
N SER A 13 4.72 11.43 9.64
CA SER A 13 5.14 12.45 10.61
C SER A 13 5.54 13.76 9.93
N ALA A 14 6.06 13.69 8.70
CA ALA A 14 6.36 14.85 7.87
C ALA A 14 6.25 14.49 6.39
N VAL A 15 5.78 15.46 5.58
CA VAL A 15 5.74 15.39 4.11
C VAL A 15 6.24 16.71 3.56
N ASN A 16 7.42 16.70 2.94
CA ASN A 16 8.06 17.90 2.39
C ASN A 16 8.20 17.74 0.88
N ILE A 17 7.28 18.32 0.11
CA ILE A 17 7.28 18.29 -1.35
C ILE A 17 8.02 19.51 -1.88
N ASN A 18 8.87 19.34 -2.89
CA ASN A 18 9.59 20.39 -3.60
C ASN A 18 9.71 20.06 -5.10
N SER A 19 10.43 20.88 -5.86
CA SER A 19 10.60 20.68 -7.32
C SER A 19 11.38 19.42 -7.71
N GLN A 20 12.08 18.78 -6.79
CA GLN A 20 12.88 17.59 -7.05
C GLN A 20 12.21 16.28 -6.59
N GLY A 21 11.04 16.36 -5.94
CA GLY A 21 10.32 15.25 -5.38
C GLY A 21 9.77 15.56 -4.00
N ALA A 22 9.74 14.56 -3.12
CA ALA A 22 9.38 14.75 -1.72
C ALA A 22 10.36 14.00 -0.80
N ARG A 23 10.53 14.53 0.41
CA ARG A 23 11.07 13.78 1.54
C ARG A 23 9.97 13.56 2.57
N ILE A 24 9.82 12.32 3.01
CA ILE A 24 8.87 11.94 4.05
C ILE A 24 9.57 11.40 5.28
N VAL A 25 8.87 11.52 6.39
CA VAL A 25 9.18 10.81 7.64
C VAL A 25 7.95 10.03 8.05
N VAL A 26 8.12 8.74 8.29
CA VAL A 26 7.05 7.82 8.69
C VAL A 26 7.32 7.32 10.11
N SER A 27 6.40 7.56 11.03
CA SER A 27 6.35 6.87 12.31
C SER A 27 5.84 5.45 12.08
N THR A 28 6.57 4.44 12.52
CA THR A 28 6.39 3.05 12.10
C THR A 28 5.37 2.25 12.93
N GLY A 29 4.81 2.87 13.98
CA GLY A 29 3.87 2.19 14.86
C GLY A 29 4.50 0.96 15.51
N LEU A 30 3.93 -0.21 15.23
CA LEU A 30 4.41 -1.50 15.77
C LEU A 30 5.36 -2.25 14.83
N LEU A 31 5.76 -1.67 13.69
CA LEU A 31 6.69 -2.31 12.77
C LEU A 31 8.04 -2.54 13.48
N ASP A 32 8.52 -3.78 13.46
CA ASP A 32 9.84 -4.09 14.00
C ASP A 32 10.94 -3.50 13.13
N MET A 33 11.67 -2.54 13.68
CA MET A 33 12.77 -1.83 13.01
C MET A 33 14.14 -2.43 13.31
N SER A 34 14.23 -3.50 14.12
CA SER A 34 15.51 -4.02 14.65
C SER A 34 16.44 -4.59 13.57
N ASP A 35 15.90 -5.07 12.46
CA ASP A 35 16.65 -5.63 11.33
C ASP A 35 16.80 -4.67 10.14
N VAL A 36 16.16 -3.49 10.20
CA VAL A 36 16.17 -2.49 9.11
C VAL A 36 17.55 -1.83 8.99
N LYS A 37 17.96 -1.58 7.75
CA LYS A 37 19.20 -0.93 7.37
C LYS A 37 18.97 0.17 6.35
N LEU A 38 19.93 1.09 6.25
CA LEU A 38 19.94 2.06 5.15
C LEU A 38 19.99 1.33 3.81
N GLY A 39 19.12 1.75 2.88
CA GLY A 39 18.97 1.13 1.57
C GLY A 39 17.93 0.03 1.51
N ASP A 40 17.38 -0.42 2.64
CA ASP A 40 16.27 -1.37 2.64
C ASP A 40 15.00 -0.73 2.05
N SER A 41 14.09 -1.55 1.58
CA SER A 41 12.81 -1.10 1.05
C SER A 41 11.69 -1.38 2.05
N ILE A 42 10.84 -0.37 2.27
CA ILE A 42 9.58 -0.49 3.02
C ILE A 42 8.45 -0.02 2.11
N ALA A 43 7.45 -0.86 1.88
CA ALA A 43 6.25 -0.46 1.19
C ALA A 43 5.39 0.43 2.12
N THR A 44 5.01 1.59 1.62
CA THR A 44 4.15 2.55 2.31
C THR A 44 2.89 2.73 1.47
N ASN A 45 1.73 2.23 1.92
CA ASN A 45 0.53 2.05 1.09
C ASN A 45 0.85 1.37 -0.26
N GLY A 46 1.70 0.33 -0.23
CA GLY A 46 2.10 -0.40 -1.43
C GLY A 46 3.15 0.28 -2.31
N ILE A 47 3.58 1.49 -1.98
CA ILE A 47 4.64 2.20 -2.69
C ILE A 47 5.99 1.80 -2.11
N CYS A 48 6.84 1.17 -2.91
CA CYS A 48 8.19 0.79 -2.52
C CYS A 48 9.08 2.03 -2.31
N LEU A 49 9.49 2.27 -1.07
CA LEU A 49 10.35 3.40 -0.70
C LEU A 49 11.64 2.90 -0.07
N THR A 50 12.75 3.57 -0.43
CA THR A 50 14.08 3.24 0.10
C THR A 50 14.36 4.03 1.37
N VAL A 51 14.75 3.33 2.43
CA VAL A 51 15.12 3.91 3.71
C VAL A 51 16.42 4.69 3.57
N VAL A 52 16.39 6.00 3.82
CA VAL A 52 17.57 6.89 3.76
C VAL A 52 18.01 7.38 5.14
N ALA A 53 17.15 7.29 6.14
CA ALA A 53 17.45 7.46 7.55
C ALA A 53 16.41 6.71 8.37
N PHE A 54 16.76 6.23 9.56
CA PHE A 54 15.82 5.56 10.46
C PHE A 54 16.30 5.60 11.90
N ASP A 55 15.36 5.36 12.81
CA ASP A 55 15.58 5.06 14.22
C ASP A 55 14.64 3.92 14.66
N ASN A 56 14.50 3.69 15.95
CA ASN A 56 13.68 2.60 16.49
C ASN A 56 12.16 2.77 16.25
N SER A 57 11.71 3.94 15.81
CA SER A 57 10.29 4.31 15.74
C SER A 57 9.89 5.02 14.44
N SER A 58 10.87 5.33 13.59
CA SER A 58 10.62 6.07 12.35
C SER A 58 11.64 5.75 11.25
N PHE A 59 11.25 6.00 10.00
CA PHE A 59 12.19 6.06 8.89
C PHE A 59 11.88 7.25 7.99
N SER A 60 12.90 7.67 7.24
CA SER A 60 12.77 8.68 6.19
C SER A 60 13.02 8.04 4.82
N ALA A 61 12.30 8.52 3.82
CA ALA A 61 12.50 8.12 2.43
C ALA A 61 12.38 9.32 1.49
N ASP A 62 13.07 9.24 0.35
CA ASP A 62 12.90 10.16 -0.76
C ASP A 62 11.89 9.59 -1.76
N VAL A 63 10.96 10.44 -2.19
CA VAL A 63 9.90 10.11 -3.15
C VAL A 63 10.16 10.88 -4.44
N SER A 64 10.34 10.16 -5.55
CA SER A 64 10.63 10.77 -6.84
C SER A 64 9.41 11.49 -7.42
N ASN A 65 9.65 12.44 -8.35
CA ASN A 65 8.56 13.07 -9.11
C ASN A 65 7.73 12.05 -9.90
N GLU A 66 8.34 10.98 -10.42
CA GLU A 66 7.62 9.87 -11.09
C GLU A 66 6.64 9.22 -10.11
N THR A 67 7.07 8.88 -8.89
CA THR A 67 6.21 8.32 -7.86
C THR A 67 5.08 9.27 -7.48
N LEU A 68 5.37 10.57 -7.32
CA LEU A 68 4.34 11.58 -7.04
C LEU A 68 3.30 11.68 -8.16
N THR A 69 3.72 11.53 -9.42
CA THR A 69 2.83 11.62 -10.59
C THR A 69 1.99 10.36 -10.76
N ARG A 70 2.57 9.18 -10.51
CA ARG A 70 1.93 7.87 -10.74
C ARG A 70 1.04 7.41 -9.58
N THR A 71 1.17 8.02 -8.42
CA THR A 71 0.46 7.60 -7.21
C THR A 71 -0.35 8.74 -6.63
N GLY A 72 -1.25 8.41 -5.68
CA GLY A 72 -1.97 9.42 -4.90
C GLY A 72 -1.10 10.17 -3.89
N PHE A 73 0.22 9.95 -3.87
CA PHE A 73 1.13 10.44 -2.84
C PHE A 73 1.18 11.98 -2.75
N VAL A 74 0.94 12.66 -3.87
CA VAL A 74 0.86 14.15 -3.90
C VAL A 74 -0.22 14.71 -2.96
N ASN A 75 -1.24 13.91 -2.65
CA ASN A 75 -2.35 14.28 -1.76
C ASN A 75 -2.12 13.86 -0.30
N TYR A 76 -1.02 13.16 -0.01
CA TYR A 76 -0.75 12.67 1.34
C TYR A 76 -0.37 13.82 2.26
N GLN A 77 -0.85 13.74 3.50
CA GLN A 77 -0.68 14.79 4.49
C GLN A 77 -0.04 14.25 5.78
N THR A 78 0.62 15.13 6.50
CA THR A 78 1.11 14.82 7.85
C THR A 78 -0.04 14.38 8.75
N GLY A 79 0.17 13.31 9.51
CA GLY A 79 -0.83 12.66 10.36
C GLY A 79 -1.62 11.55 9.69
N GLN A 80 -1.53 11.40 8.36
CA GLN A 80 -2.23 10.34 7.63
C GLN A 80 -1.67 8.96 7.98
N ALA A 81 -2.56 8.01 8.27
CA ALA A 81 -2.21 6.61 8.47
C ALA A 81 -1.78 5.96 7.15
N VAL A 82 -0.79 5.08 7.21
CA VAL A 82 -0.25 4.35 6.07
C VAL A 82 0.05 2.90 6.43
N ASN A 83 -0.27 1.99 5.53
CA ASN A 83 0.07 0.58 5.63
C ASN A 83 1.57 0.37 5.38
N LEU A 84 2.21 -0.44 6.21
CA LEU A 84 3.64 -0.70 6.13
C LEU A 84 3.92 -2.19 5.99
N GLU A 85 4.84 -2.52 5.07
CA GLU A 85 5.40 -3.86 4.90
C GLU A 85 6.88 -3.74 4.55
N LYS A 86 7.76 -4.45 5.27
CA LYS A 86 9.18 -4.54 4.91
C LYS A 86 9.37 -5.43 3.69
N ALA A 87 10.42 -5.17 2.92
CA ALA A 87 10.78 -6.07 1.82
C ALA A 87 11.01 -7.49 2.33
N MET A 88 10.44 -8.47 1.63
CA MET A 88 10.50 -9.87 2.01
C MET A 88 11.94 -10.42 2.03
N LEU A 89 12.22 -11.27 2.99
CA LEU A 89 13.41 -12.11 3.05
C LEU A 89 13.18 -13.42 2.25
N PRO A 90 14.23 -14.15 1.87
CA PRO A 90 14.08 -15.48 1.24
C PRO A 90 13.31 -16.50 2.07
N THR A 91 13.19 -16.27 3.38
CA THR A 91 12.48 -17.11 4.36
C THR A 91 11.07 -16.63 4.68
N THR A 92 10.64 -15.48 4.13
CA THR A 92 9.31 -14.92 4.38
C THR A 92 8.23 -15.83 3.80
N ARG A 93 7.15 -16.05 4.56
CA ARG A 93 5.99 -16.79 4.08
C ARG A 93 5.23 -15.97 3.04
N PHE A 94 4.82 -16.62 1.95
CA PHE A 94 3.94 -16.05 0.95
C PHE A 94 2.47 -16.09 1.42
N GLY A 95 2.08 -15.15 2.28
CA GLY A 95 0.70 -15.05 2.77
C GLY A 95 -0.26 -14.40 1.77
N GLY A 96 0.26 -13.58 0.85
CA GLY A 96 -0.48 -12.89 -0.21
C GLY A 96 -0.05 -13.35 -1.60
N HIS A 97 0.50 -12.42 -2.40
CA HIS A 97 1.04 -12.72 -3.73
C HIS A 97 2.32 -11.88 -3.97
N MET A 98 2.97 -12.05 -5.12
CA MET A 98 4.17 -11.27 -5.43
C MET A 98 3.80 -9.82 -5.75
N VAL A 99 4.24 -8.90 -4.90
CA VAL A 99 3.98 -7.46 -5.00
C VAL A 99 5.29 -6.74 -5.26
N SER A 100 5.36 -5.97 -6.35
CA SER A 100 6.57 -5.22 -6.71
C SER A 100 6.78 -3.98 -5.85
N GLY A 101 5.70 -3.36 -5.42
CA GLY A 101 5.69 -2.03 -4.80
C GLY A 101 5.72 -0.89 -5.82
N HIS A 102 5.50 -1.20 -7.10
CA HIS A 102 5.36 -0.21 -8.17
C HIS A 102 3.89 -0.07 -8.52
N VAL A 103 3.33 1.10 -8.24
CA VAL A 103 1.90 1.37 -8.42
C VAL A 103 1.59 1.52 -9.91
N ASP A 104 0.60 0.76 -10.38
CA ASP A 104 0.16 0.78 -11.77
C ASP A 104 -0.88 1.86 -12.03
N ALA A 105 -1.79 2.11 -11.08
CA ALA A 105 -2.85 3.11 -11.21
C ALA A 105 -3.42 3.54 -9.85
N ILE A 106 -4.26 4.57 -9.91
CA ILE A 106 -5.12 5.02 -8.81
C ILE A 106 -6.54 4.57 -9.11
N SER A 107 -7.24 4.08 -8.09
CA SER A 107 -8.64 3.70 -8.16
C SER A 107 -9.43 4.41 -7.07
N GLU A 108 -10.70 4.69 -7.33
CA GLU A 108 -11.60 5.36 -6.39
C GLU A 108 -12.57 4.34 -5.77
N VAL A 109 -12.86 4.49 -4.48
CA VAL A 109 -13.93 3.75 -3.81
C VAL A 109 -15.27 4.37 -4.20
N LEU A 110 -16.02 3.67 -5.05
CA LEU A 110 -17.32 4.13 -5.56
C LEU A 110 -18.46 3.83 -4.59
N ARG A 111 -18.36 2.71 -3.85
CA ARG A 111 -19.42 2.26 -2.96
C ARG A 111 -18.88 1.30 -1.90
N ILE A 112 -19.40 1.43 -0.70
CA ILE A 112 -19.14 0.53 0.44
C ILE A 112 -20.46 -0.07 0.89
N ASN A 113 -20.52 -1.40 1.03
CA ASN A 113 -21.69 -2.13 1.50
C ASN A 113 -21.29 -3.10 2.61
N HIS A 114 -22.05 -3.14 3.69
CA HIS A 114 -21.89 -4.13 4.74
C HIS A 114 -22.70 -5.39 4.40
N ASP A 115 -22.10 -6.56 4.58
CA ASP A 115 -22.73 -7.87 4.36
C ASP A 115 -22.30 -8.82 5.48
N GLY A 116 -23.19 -8.95 6.47
CA GLY A 116 -22.87 -9.70 7.69
C GLY A 116 -21.65 -9.13 8.40
N ASN A 117 -20.62 -9.95 8.54
CA ASN A 117 -19.35 -9.57 9.14
C ASN A 117 -18.31 -9.06 8.13
N SER A 118 -18.68 -8.92 6.86
CA SER A 118 -17.78 -8.48 5.79
C SER A 118 -18.15 -7.10 5.27
N ILE A 119 -17.17 -6.42 4.68
CA ILE A 119 -17.37 -5.14 4.01
C ILE A 119 -17.00 -5.29 2.54
N HIS A 120 -17.92 -4.95 1.66
CA HIS A 120 -17.72 -4.95 0.21
C HIS A 120 -17.34 -3.55 -0.26
N TYR A 121 -16.19 -3.44 -0.89
CA TYR A 121 -15.73 -2.23 -1.56
C TYR A 121 -15.86 -2.40 -3.06
N TRP A 122 -16.62 -1.52 -3.71
CA TRP A 122 -16.61 -1.39 -5.16
C TRP A 122 -15.68 -0.26 -5.55
N LEU A 123 -14.71 -0.56 -6.39
CA LEU A 123 -13.69 0.37 -6.85
C LEU A 123 -13.81 0.58 -8.35
N SER A 124 -13.44 1.78 -8.80
CA SER A 124 -13.33 2.08 -10.23
C SER A 124 -12.25 1.21 -10.87
N MET A 125 -12.52 0.71 -12.07
CA MET A 125 -11.55 -0.07 -12.85
C MET A 125 -10.83 0.86 -13.83
N PRO A 126 -9.49 1.06 -13.68
CA PRO A 126 -8.74 1.80 -14.67
C PRO A 126 -8.79 1.09 -16.03
N ASN A 127 -9.15 1.80 -17.10
CA ASN A 127 -9.36 1.21 -18.42
C ASN A 127 -8.16 0.40 -18.94
N ASP A 128 -6.96 0.93 -18.75
CA ASP A 128 -5.72 0.30 -19.21
C ASP A 128 -5.38 -0.98 -18.44
N LEU A 129 -5.92 -1.14 -17.22
CA LEU A 129 -5.71 -2.32 -16.39
C LEU A 129 -6.84 -3.35 -16.49
N ALA A 130 -7.98 -3.01 -17.07
CA ALA A 130 -9.12 -3.91 -17.18
C ALA A 130 -8.79 -5.30 -17.76
N PRO A 131 -7.90 -5.45 -18.77
CA PRO A 131 -7.51 -6.76 -19.28
C PRO A 131 -6.75 -7.65 -18.28
N TYR A 132 -6.17 -7.06 -17.23
CA TYR A 132 -5.37 -7.75 -16.23
C TYR A 132 -6.13 -8.03 -14.94
N ILE A 133 -7.33 -7.47 -14.77
CA ILE A 133 -8.15 -7.60 -13.57
C ILE A 133 -9.19 -8.70 -13.83
N ALA A 134 -9.03 -9.83 -13.13
CA ALA A 134 -9.88 -11.01 -13.31
C ALA A 134 -10.55 -11.44 -12.01
N GLU A 135 -11.80 -11.92 -12.10
CA GLU A 135 -12.49 -12.50 -10.94
C GLU A 135 -11.67 -13.66 -10.36
N LYS A 136 -11.58 -13.72 -9.03
CA LYS A 136 -10.73 -14.63 -8.25
C LYS A 136 -9.22 -14.41 -8.39
N GLY A 137 -8.78 -13.42 -9.18
CA GLY A 137 -7.39 -12.99 -9.22
C GLY A 137 -7.00 -12.23 -7.95
N SER A 138 -5.70 -12.04 -7.78
CA SER A 138 -5.12 -11.21 -6.72
C SER A 138 -4.88 -9.80 -7.22
N ILE A 139 -5.11 -8.83 -6.34
CA ILE A 139 -4.83 -7.41 -6.57
C ILE A 139 -4.27 -6.81 -5.29
N THR A 140 -3.40 -5.81 -5.42
CA THR A 140 -2.85 -5.07 -4.27
C THR A 140 -3.50 -3.70 -4.22
N ILE A 141 -4.17 -3.38 -3.12
CA ILE A 141 -4.76 -2.05 -2.85
C ILE A 141 -4.13 -1.49 -1.58
N ASP A 142 -3.52 -0.32 -1.68
CA ASP A 142 -2.78 0.34 -0.59
C ASP A 142 -1.83 -0.62 0.15
N GLY A 143 -1.13 -1.47 -0.62
CA GLY A 143 -0.19 -2.47 -0.11
C GLY A 143 -0.83 -3.78 0.31
N THR A 144 -2.15 -3.86 0.46
CA THR A 144 -2.84 -5.07 0.94
C THR A 144 -3.18 -6.01 -0.21
N SER A 145 -2.74 -7.27 -0.12
CA SER A 145 -3.11 -8.33 -1.06
C SER A 145 -4.56 -8.75 -0.84
N LEU A 146 -5.38 -8.60 -1.87
CA LEU A 146 -6.81 -8.87 -1.82
C LEU A 146 -7.24 -9.72 -3.01
N THR A 147 -8.39 -10.40 -2.86
CA THR A 147 -9.01 -11.20 -3.93
C THR A 147 -10.12 -10.39 -4.60
N ILE A 148 -10.14 -10.38 -5.91
CA ILE A 148 -11.22 -9.80 -6.71
C ILE A 148 -12.43 -10.73 -6.64
N ASN A 149 -13.54 -10.27 -6.07
CA ASN A 149 -14.72 -11.09 -5.83
C ASN A 149 -15.79 -10.98 -6.92
N ALA A 150 -15.82 -9.88 -7.64
CA ALA A 150 -16.74 -9.67 -8.77
C ALA A 150 -16.23 -8.57 -9.69
N LEU A 151 -16.61 -8.63 -10.95
CA LEU A 151 -16.42 -7.59 -11.96
C LEU A 151 -17.77 -7.12 -12.47
N LYS A 152 -17.90 -5.82 -12.73
CA LYS A 152 -19.11 -5.24 -13.34
C LYS A 152 -18.71 -4.02 -14.14
N GLU A 153 -18.81 -4.11 -15.47
CA GLU A 153 -18.48 -3.00 -16.39
C GLU A 153 -17.12 -2.35 -16.06
N ASP A 154 -17.15 -1.15 -15.52
CA ASP A 154 -16.00 -0.31 -15.15
C ASP A 154 -15.64 -0.38 -13.65
N GLN A 155 -16.05 -1.44 -12.96
CA GLN A 155 -15.87 -1.62 -11.52
C GLN A 155 -15.40 -3.03 -11.16
N PHE A 156 -14.67 -3.15 -10.07
CA PHE A 156 -14.40 -4.43 -9.44
C PHE A 156 -14.72 -4.37 -7.93
N ARG A 157 -15.04 -5.53 -7.37
CA ARG A 157 -15.40 -5.65 -5.96
C ARG A 157 -14.37 -6.44 -5.18
N LEU A 158 -14.04 -5.91 -4.04
CA LEU A 158 -13.27 -6.58 -2.98
C LEU A 158 -14.17 -6.84 -1.78
N THR A 159 -13.86 -7.90 -1.04
CA THR A 159 -14.54 -8.20 0.23
C THR A 159 -13.50 -8.24 1.33
N ILE A 160 -13.65 -7.37 2.30
CA ILE A 160 -12.77 -7.26 3.45
C ILE A 160 -13.43 -7.96 4.63
N VAL A 161 -12.69 -8.88 5.25
CA VAL A 161 -13.14 -9.63 6.44
C VAL A 161 -12.68 -8.95 7.72
N PRO A 162 -13.29 -9.23 8.89
CA PRO A 162 -13.02 -8.50 10.14
C PRO A 162 -11.55 -8.46 10.55
N HIS A 163 -10.80 -9.51 10.30
CA HIS A 163 -9.36 -9.54 10.61
C HIS A 163 -8.59 -8.45 9.87
N THR A 164 -8.91 -8.22 8.60
CA THR A 164 -8.25 -7.20 7.77
C THR A 164 -8.70 -5.78 8.13
N THR A 165 -9.92 -5.60 8.63
CA THR A 165 -10.41 -4.28 9.07
C THR A 165 -9.92 -3.87 10.45
N ALA A 166 -9.39 -4.82 11.24
CA ALA A 166 -8.88 -4.59 12.58
C ALA A 166 -7.39 -4.22 12.62
N GLN A 167 -6.71 -4.30 11.48
CA GLN A 167 -5.32 -3.90 11.28
C GLN A 167 -5.29 -2.44 10.84
#